data_9e959dbc193f05a87841d0304658fbcf
#
_entry.id   9e959dbc193f05a87841d0304658fbcf
#
_cell.length_a   1.000
_cell.length_b   1.000
_cell.length_c   1.000
_cell.angle_alpha   90.00
_cell.angle_beta   90.00
_cell.angle_gamma   90.00
#
_symmetry.space_group_name_H-M   'P 1'
#
loop_
_entity.id
_entity.type
_entity.pdbx_description
1 polymer ?
#
loop_
_entity_poly.entity_id
_entity_poly.type
_entity_poly.pdbx_seq_one_letter_code
_entity_poly.pdbx_strand_id
1 'polypeptide(L)'
;MLKNKSLKEGIALLCGTIIGSGYLILPFSFLKAGVFSNIFWLVFFACCLIILNLIYAEINLTTGNNHRLPGYAGLYLGKAFGFLSSVVFILGILGGLAVYLILGSRFLSLLVSPIFDISSNLATFIFWILSSIIVFLNFKFSSKINLYLTIFTATIFLIVSIFCFTQADFNNLTIVPTESFF
;
A
#
# COMPACT_ATOMS: atom_id res chain seq x y z
N MET A 1 13.16 13.70 -23.89
CA MET A 1 12.27 14.28 -22.86
C MET A 1 11.08 13.38 -22.44
N LEU A 2 10.47 12.62 -23.34
CA LEU A 2 9.35 11.70 -23.04
C LEU A 2 9.73 10.52 -22.12
N LYS A 3 10.94 10.00 -22.22
CA LYS A 3 11.44 8.85 -21.42
C LYS A 3 11.53 9.18 -19.92
N ASN A 4 11.94 10.40 -19.56
CA ASN A 4 12.04 10.84 -18.16
C ASN A 4 10.68 11.08 -17.49
N LYS A 5 9.66 11.47 -18.26
CA LYS A 5 8.30 11.68 -17.73
C LYS A 5 7.64 10.34 -17.40
N SER A 6 7.77 9.36 -18.27
CA SER A 6 7.28 8.00 -18.06
C SER A 6 7.94 7.32 -16.86
N LEU A 7 9.24 7.54 -16.61
CA LEU A 7 9.96 7.01 -15.46
C LEU A 7 9.43 7.61 -14.14
N LYS A 8 9.24 8.93 -14.09
CA LYS A 8 8.70 9.60 -12.89
C LYS A 8 7.28 9.13 -12.55
N GLU A 9 6.43 8.99 -13.55
CA GLU A 9 5.07 8.48 -13.38
C GLU A 9 5.08 7.01 -12.90
N GLY A 10 6.00 6.19 -13.43
CA GLY A 10 6.19 4.80 -12.98
C GLY A 10 6.69 4.71 -11.54
N ILE A 11 7.69 5.51 -11.16
CA ILE A 11 8.20 5.57 -9.79
C ILE A 11 7.10 6.02 -8.82
N ALA A 12 6.34 7.06 -9.16
CA ALA A 12 5.26 7.54 -8.31
C ALA A 12 4.15 6.49 -8.13
N LEU A 13 3.84 5.74 -9.19
CA LEU A 13 2.87 4.65 -9.12
C LEU A 13 3.38 3.53 -8.19
N LEU A 14 4.63 3.13 -8.32
CA LEU A 14 5.25 2.13 -7.45
C LEU A 14 5.30 2.61 -5.99
N CYS A 15 5.76 3.83 -5.74
CA CYS A 15 5.79 4.37 -4.38
C CYS A 15 4.39 4.43 -3.77
N GLY A 16 3.37 4.88 -4.52
CA GLY A 16 2.00 4.94 -4.05
C GLY A 16 1.40 3.56 -3.73
N THR A 17 1.77 2.53 -4.49
CA THR A 17 1.31 1.16 -4.21
C THR A 17 2.06 0.50 -3.05
N ILE A 18 3.36 0.77 -2.88
CA ILE A 18 4.18 0.22 -1.79
C ILE A 18 3.80 0.83 -0.45
N ILE A 19 3.60 2.16 -0.40
CA ILE A 19 3.22 2.85 0.84
C ILE A 19 1.89 2.30 1.37
N GLY A 20 0.91 2.02 0.51
CA GLY A 20 -0.33 1.33 0.85
C GLY A 20 -0.96 1.74 2.18
N SER A 21 -1.79 0.88 2.76
CA SER A 21 -2.41 1.10 4.08
C SER A 21 -1.57 0.55 5.25
N GLY A 22 -0.49 -0.20 4.97
CA GLY A 22 0.31 -0.90 5.97
C GLY A 22 0.98 0.03 6.99
N TYR A 23 1.36 1.24 6.59
CA TYR A 23 1.99 2.20 7.48
C TYR A 23 1.10 2.65 8.66
N LEU A 24 -0.22 2.59 8.49
CA LEU A 24 -1.15 2.97 9.56
C LEU A 24 -1.11 2.02 10.76
N ILE A 25 -0.67 0.79 10.53
CA ILE A 25 -0.57 -0.25 11.56
C ILE A 25 0.78 -0.19 12.28
N LEU A 26 1.81 0.39 11.66
CA LEU A 26 3.17 0.43 12.22
C LEU A 26 3.25 1.01 13.63
N PRO A 27 2.65 2.18 13.96
CA PRO A 27 2.75 2.73 15.31
C PRO A 27 2.19 1.78 16.37
N PHE A 28 1.06 1.14 16.07
CA PHE A 28 0.43 0.16 16.95
C PHE A 28 1.29 -1.12 17.11
N SER A 29 1.89 -1.58 16.02
CA SER A 29 2.81 -2.71 16.05
C SER A 29 4.05 -2.42 16.89
N PHE A 30 4.63 -1.24 16.75
CA PHE A 30 5.80 -0.81 17.56
C PHE A 30 5.48 -0.76 19.05
N LEU A 31 4.29 -0.31 19.43
CA LEU A 31 3.86 -0.29 20.83
C LEU A 31 3.69 -1.69 21.41
N LYS A 32 3.13 -2.64 20.62
CA LYS A 32 2.86 -4.00 21.11
C LYS A 32 4.06 -4.93 21.06
N ALA A 33 4.76 -4.99 19.94
CA ALA A 33 5.83 -5.96 19.71
C ALA A 33 7.23 -5.43 20.06
N GLY A 34 7.34 -4.17 20.48
CA GLY A 34 8.62 -3.51 20.77
C GLY A 34 9.37 -3.08 19.51
N VAL A 35 10.31 -2.17 19.71
CA VAL A 35 11.04 -1.51 18.61
C VAL A 35 11.96 -2.50 17.88
N PHE A 36 12.73 -3.29 18.63
CA PHE A 36 13.72 -4.20 18.05
C PHE A 36 13.08 -5.27 17.17
N SER A 37 12.02 -5.91 17.66
CA SER A 37 11.29 -6.95 16.93
C SER A 37 10.70 -6.38 15.63
N ASN A 38 10.08 -5.20 15.68
CA ASN A 38 9.48 -4.59 14.50
C ASN A 38 10.53 -4.20 13.45
N ILE A 39 11.67 -3.61 13.86
CA ILE A 39 12.74 -3.27 12.94
C ILE A 39 13.29 -4.53 12.28
N PHE A 40 13.54 -5.60 13.06
CA PHE A 40 14.01 -6.87 12.51
C PHE A 40 13.05 -7.41 11.42
N TRP A 41 11.75 -7.48 11.72
CA TRP A 41 10.77 -7.99 10.75
C TRP A 41 10.61 -7.07 9.53
N LEU A 42 10.66 -5.75 9.71
CA LEU A 42 10.61 -4.81 8.59
C LEU A 42 11.80 -4.99 7.65
N VAL A 43 13.02 -5.10 8.19
CA VAL A 43 14.22 -5.33 7.38
C VAL A 43 14.14 -6.69 6.69
N PHE A 44 13.75 -7.74 7.41
CA PHE A 44 13.61 -9.08 6.86
C PHE A 44 12.63 -9.12 5.67
N PHE A 45 11.42 -8.60 5.86
CA PHE A 45 10.43 -8.57 4.80
C PHE A 45 10.83 -7.62 3.64
N ALA A 46 11.49 -6.51 3.93
CA ALA A 46 12.02 -5.63 2.88
C ALA A 46 13.04 -6.37 2.00
N CYS A 47 13.97 -7.10 2.58
CA CYS A 47 14.93 -7.92 1.83
C CYS A 47 14.23 -8.99 0.98
N CYS A 48 13.25 -9.71 1.56
CA CYS A 48 12.47 -10.70 0.82
C CYS A 48 11.73 -10.07 -0.37
N LEU A 49 11.09 -8.91 -0.18
CA LEU A 49 10.38 -8.21 -1.25
C LEU A 49 11.32 -7.71 -2.35
N ILE A 50 12.51 -7.21 -2.01
CA ILE A 50 13.51 -6.81 -2.99
C ILE A 50 13.92 -8.00 -3.85
N ILE A 51 14.24 -9.14 -3.23
CA ILE A 51 14.63 -10.37 -3.96
C ILE A 51 13.50 -10.82 -4.89
N LEU A 52 12.27 -10.88 -4.40
CA LEU A 52 11.12 -11.29 -5.22
C LEU A 52 10.88 -10.34 -6.40
N ASN A 53 11.01 -9.03 -6.20
CA ASN A 53 10.87 -8.06 -7.29
C ASN A 53 12.00 -8.18 -8.33
N LEU A 54 13.24 -8.46 -7.90
CA LEU A 54 14.37 -8.69 -8.80
C LEU A 54 14.16 -9.94 -9.64
N ILE A 55 13.75 -11.05 -9.03
CA ILE A 55 13.42 -12.30 -9.74
C ILE A 55 12.29 -12.06 -10.76
N TYR A 56 11.24 -11.34 -10.35
CA TYR A 56 10.14 -11.02 -11.26
C TYR A 56 10.58 -10.14 -12.43
N ALA A 57 11.46 -9.16 -12.18
CA ALA A 57 12.04 -8.32 -13.23
C ALA A 57 12.89 -9.13 -14.20
N GLU A 58 13.70 -10.08 -13.72
CA GLU A 58 14.51 -10.97 -14.54
C GLU A 58 13.63 -11.87 -15.43
N ILE A 59 12.59 -12.49 -14.87
CA ILE A 59 11.62 -13.28 -15.64
C ILE A 59 10.97 -12.44 -16.74
N ASN A 60 10.59 -11.21 -16.45
CA ASN A 60 9.96 -10.31 -17.41
C ASN A 60 10.91 -9.95 -18.56
N LEU A 61 12.18 -9.70 -18.25
CA LEU A 61 13.19 -9.36 -19.25
C LEU A 61 13.57 -10.56 -20.13
N THR A 62 13.65 -11.77 -19.56
CA THR A 62 14.07 -12.99 -20.26
C THR A 62 12.97 -13.58 -21.13
N THR A 63 11.70 -13.44 -20.71
CA THR A 63 10.58 -14.06 -21.44
C THR A 63 10.17 -13.27 -22.69
N GLY A 64 10.49 -11.96 -22.75
CA GLY A 64 10.20 -11.10 -23.91
C GLY A 64 8.70 -10.81 -24.17
N ASN A 65 7.81 -11.48 -23.48
CA ASN A 65 6.36 -11.28 -23.55
C ASN A 65 5.85 -10.63 -22.28
N ASN A 66 5.07 -9.54 -22.41
CA ASN A 66 4.50 -8.82 -21.27
C ASN A 66 3.32 -9.60 -20.64
N HIS A 67 3.62 -10.63 -19.87
CA HIS A 67 2.63 -11.34 -19.08
C HIS A 67 2.52 -10.73 -17.66
N ARG A 68 1.38 -10.93 -17.02
CA ARG A 68 1.23 -10.71 -15.58
C ARG A 68 1.71 -11.95 -14.83
N LEU A 69 1.91 -11.83 -13.52
CA LEU A 69 2.39 -12.94 -12.67
C LEU A 69 1.67 -14.28 -12.93
N PRO A 70 0.33 -14.34 -13.03
CA PRO A 70 -0.36 -15.60 -13.36
C PRO A 70 -0.03 -16.16 -14.75
N GLY A 71 0.26 -15.28 -15.72
CA GLY A 71 0.68 -15.69 -17.06
C GLY A 71 2.04 -16.37 -17.06
N TYR A 72 3.00 -15.83 -16.31
CA TYR A 72 4.31 -16.46 -16.13
C TYR A 72 4.20 -17.79 -15.38
N ALA A 73 3.37 -17.86 -14.33
CA ALA A 73 3.10 -19.11 -13.62
C ALA A 73 2.55 -20.19 -14.58
N GLY A 74 1.63 -19.83 -15.46
CA GLY A 74 1.07 -20.72 -16.48
C GLY A 74 2.10 -21.18 -17.52
N LEU A 75 3.03 -20.30 -17.88
CA LEU A 75 4.06 -20.57 -18.88
C LEU A 75 5.15 -21.52 -18.35
N TYR A 76 5.65 -21.27 -17.13
CA TYR A 76 6.79 -22.01 -16.56
C TYR A 76 6.40 -23.21 -15.71
N LEU A 77 5.26 -23.15 -15.00
CA LEU A 77 4.79 -24.17 -14.06
C LEU A 77 3.60 -24.97 -14.58
N GLY A 78 3.05 -24.57 -15.74
CA GLY A 78 1.93 -25.25 -16.37
C GLY A 78 0.55 -24.67 -16.02
N LYS A 79 -0.48 -25.10 -16.78
CA LYS A 79 -1.83 -24.50 -16.76
C LYS A 79 -2.51 -24.51 -15.38
N ALA A 80 -2.30 -25.58 -14.59
CA ALA A 80 -2.89 -25.69 -13.25
C ALA A 80 -2.36 -24.61 -12.30
N PHE A 81 -1.06 -24.38 -12.29
CA PHE A 81 -0.44 -23.32 -11.48
C PHE A 81 -0.80 -21.92 -11.98
N GLY A 82 -0.92 -21.72 -13.29
CA GLY A 82 -1.42 -20.47 -13.85
C GLY A 82 -2.84 -20.15 -13.40
N PHE A 83 -3.72 -21.15 -13.38
CA PHE A 83 -5.08 -20.98 -12.87
C PHE A 83 -5.10 -20.66 -11.37
N LEU A 84 -4.40 -21.43 -10.55
CA LEU A 84 -4.29 -21.21 -9.10
C LEU A 84 -3.74 -19.81 -8.79
N SER A 85 -2.67 -19.43 -9.46
CA SER A 85 -2.07 -18.09 -9.34
C SER A 85 -3.05 -16.98 -9.74
N SER A 86 -3.88 -17.20 -10.78
CA SER A 86 -4.91 -16.25 -11.19
C SER A 86 -5.98 -16.06 -10.12
N VAL A 87 -6.44 -17.15 -9.50
CA VAL A 87 -7.43 -17.10 -8.42
C VAL A 87 -6.87 -16.34 -7.22
N VAL A 88 -5.67 -16.68 -6.77
CA VAL A 88 -5.00 -16.00 -5.65
C VAL A 88 -4.81 -14.51 -5.93
N PHE A 89 -4.38 -14.18 -7.16
CA PHE A 89 -4.18 -12.79 -7.58
C PHE A 89 -5.49 -11.98 -7.56
N ILE A 90 -6.59 -12.55 -8.07
CA ILE A 90 -7.91 -11.91 -8.06
C ILE A 90 -8.40 -11.71 -6.62
N LEU A 91 -8.31 -12.75 -5.79
CA LEU A 91 -8.70 -12.66 -4.38
C LEU A 91 -7.88 -11.62 -3.62
N GLY A 92 -6.57 -11.53 -3.90
CA GLY A 92 -5.70 -10.52 -3.32
C GLY A 92 -6.12 -9.09 -3.70
N ILE A 93 -6.46 -8.85 -4.97
CA ILE A 93 -6.96 -7.56 -5.44
C ILE A 93 -8.30 -7.21 -4.77
N LEU A 94 -9.24 -8.15 -4.74
CA LEU A 94 -10.56 -7.92 -4.11
C LEU A 94 -10.43 -7.66 -2.62
N GLY A 95 -9.58 -8.41 -1.92
CA GLY A 95 -9.28 -8.18 -0.52
C GLY A 95 -8.66 -6.81 -0.26
N GLY A 96 -7.69 -6.41 -1.08
CA GLY A 96 -7.09 -5.08 -1.02
C GLY A 96 -8.10 -3.96 -1.24
N LEU A 97 -8.97 -4.08 -2.25
CA LEU A 97 -10.05 -3.11 -2.50
C LEU A 97 -11.01 -3.00 -1.31
N ALA A 98 -11.39 -4.13 -0.69
CA ALA A 98 -12.24 -4.11 0.49
C ALA A 98 -11.60 -3.37 1.67
N VAL A 99 -10.31 -3.60 1.93
CA VAL A 99 -9.55 -2.88 2.97
C VAL A 99 -9.52 -1.38 2.68
N TYR A 100 -9.24 -0.97 1.45
CA TYR A 100 -9.23 0.45 1.09
C TYR A 100 -10.61 1.10 1.19
N LEU A 101 -11.68 0.39 0.86
CA LEU A 101 -13.06 0.89 1.05
C LEU A 101 -13.38 1.11 2.54
N ILE A 102 -13.03 0.15 3.40
CA ILE A 102 -13.28 0.25 4.84
C ILE A 102 -12.46 1.39 5.46
N LEU A 103 -11.18 1.47 5.16
CA LEU A 103 -10.32 2.52 5.71
C LEU A 103 -10.71 3.90 5.16
N GLY A 104 -10.92 4.02 3.85
CA GLY A 104 -11.29 5.27 3.21
C GLY A 104 -12.64 5.80 3.71
N SER A 105 -13.62 4.92 3.92
CA SER A 105 -14.91 5.31 4.48
C SER A 105 -14.80 5.78 5.93
N ARG A 106 -13.94 5.16 6.75
CA ARG A 106 -13.67 5.62 8.12
C ARG A 106 -13.05 7.02 8.14
N PHE A 107 -12.05 7.27 7.29
CA PHE A 107 -11.45 8.61 7.16
C PHE A 107 -12.47 9.64 6.68
N LEU A 108 -13.29 9.28 5.68
CA LEU A 108 -14.35 10.16 5.20
C LEU A 108 -15.35 10.49 6.33
N SER A 109 -15.77 9.49 7.08
CA SER A 109 -16.67 9.67 8.23
C SER A 109 -16.07 10.62 9.28
N LEU A 110 -14.79 10.44 9.63
CA LEU A 110 -14.08 11.30 10.58
C LEU A 110 -13.96 12.76 10.10
N LEU A 111 -13.77 12.97 8.80
CA LEU A 111 -13.67 14.30 8.23
C LEU A 111 -15.02 15.02 8.17
N VAL A 112 -16.10 14.28 7.95
CA VAL A 112 -17.44 14.86 7.76
C VAL A 112 -18.25 14.92 9.05
N SER A 113 -17.97 14.06 10.03
CA SER A 113 -18.69 13.99 11.31
C SER A 113 -18.76 15.31 12.09
N PRO A 114 -17.79 16.24 12.02
CA PRO A 114 -17.94 17.55 12.68
C PRO A 114 -19.04 18.44 12.09
N ILE A 115 -19.44 18.16 10.82
CA ILE A 115 -20.41 18.98 10.08
C ILE A 115 -21.74 18.25 9.93
N PHE A 116 -21.70 16.94 9.66
CA PHE A 116 -22.87 16.10 9.44
C PHE A 116 -22.68 14.75 10.14
N ASP A 117 -23.71 14.33 10.85
CA ASP A 117 -23.74 13.02 11.50
C ASP A 117 -24.09 11.96 10.45
N ILE A 118 -23.03 11.38 9.82
CA ILE A 118 -23.17 10.41 8.72
C ILE A 118 -23.00 9.01 9.27
N SER A 119 -23.95 8.11 8.98
CA SER A 119 -23.80 6.70 9.30
C SER A 119 -22.61 6.07 8.53
N SER A 120 -21.94 5.10 9.16
CA SER A 120 -20.77 4.39 8.56
C SER A 120 -21.09 3.79 7.19
N ASN A 121 -22.30 3.27 7.00
CA ASN A 121 -22.73 2.68 5.73
C ASN A 121 -22.85 3.74 4.63
N LEU A 122 -23.39 4.90 4.95
CA LEU A 122 -23.54 6.02 4.02
C LEU A 122 -22.16 6.59 3.63
N ALA A 123 -21.24 6.71 4.58
CA ALA A 123 -19.86 7.10 4.31
C ALA A 123 -19.15 6.11 3.36
N THR A 124 -19.37 4.80 3.55
CA THR A 124 -18.82 3.76 2.68
C THR A 124 -19.39 3.87 1.26
N PHE A 125 -20.68 4.10 1.13
CA PHE A 125 -21.33 4.25 -0.16
C PHE A 125 -20.85 5.50 -0.91
N ILE A 126 -20.73 6.63 -0.23
CA ILE A 126 -20.20 7.88 -0.80
C ILE A 126 -18.76 7.68 -1.24
N PHE A 127 -17.90 7.06 -0.39
CA PHE A 127 -16.51 6.81 -0.73
C PHE A 127 -16.37 5.87 -1.93
N TRP A 128 -17.21 4.85 -2.01
CA TRP A 128 -17.25 3.94 -3.16
C TRP A 128 -17.62 4.66 -4.46
N ILE A 129 -18.64 5.53 -4.44
CA ILE A 129 -19.03 6.32 -5.63
C ILE A 129 -17.89 7.24 -6.04
N LEU A 130 -17.29 8.00 -5.12
CA LEU A 130 -16.19 8.91 -5.42
C LEU A 130 -14.99 8.18 -6.03
N SER A 131 -14.61 7.05 -5.44
CA SER A 131 -13.51 6.21 -5.94
C SER A 131 -13.82 5.65 -7.34
N SER A 132 -15.06 5.21 -7.57
CA SER A 132 -15.50 4.70 -8.86
C SER A 132 -15.43 5.78 -9.94
N ILE A 133 -15.89 6.99 -9.65
CA ILE A 133 -15.81 8.12 -10.59
C ILE A 133 -14.34 8.39 -11.00
N ILE A 134 -13.42 8.39 -10.03
CA ILE A 134 -11.99 8.60 -10.31
C ILE A 134 -11.42 7.50 -11.21
N VAL A 135 -11.83 6.25 -11.02
CA VAL A 135 -11.38 5.10 -11.84
C VAL A 135 -11.93 5.19 -13.27
N PHE A 136 -13.16 5.66 -13.45
CA PHE A 136 -13.75 5.87 -14.78
C PHE A 136 -13.12 7.06 -15.54
N LEU A 137 -12.47 7.99 -14.84
CA LEU A 137 -11.68 9.02 -15.47
C LEU A 137 -10.48 8.40 -16.19
N ASN A 138 -10.04 9.04 -17.29
CA ASN A 138 -8.98 8.53 -18.14
C ASN A 138 -7.70 8.20 -17.30
N PHE A 139 -7.04 7.06 -17.61
CA PHE A 139 -5.82 6.57 -16.94
C PHE A 139 -4.74 7.65 -16.76
N LYS A 140 -4.54 8.55 -17.73
CA LYS A 140 -3.58 9.68 -17.63
C LYS A 140 -3.95 10.66 -16.52
N PHE A 141 -5.24 10.87 -16.29
CA PHE A 141 -5.73 11.75 -15.22
C PHE A 141 -5.55 11.07 -13.85
N SER A 142 -5.88 9.79 -13.76
CA SER A 142 -5.67 8.98 -12.55
C SER A 142 -4.20 8.91 -12.14
N SER A 143 -3.28 8.75 -13.10
CA SER A 143 -1.82 8.72 -12.84
C SER A 143 -1.31 10.06 -12.30
N LYS A 144 -1.80 11.19 -12.82
CA LYS A 144 -1.42 12.51 -12.31
C LYS A 144 -1.94 12.74 -10.89
N ILE A 145 -3.19 12.39 -10.63
CA ILE A 145 -3.77 12.48 -9.27
C ILE A 145 -2.94 11.65 -8.30
N ASN A 146 -2.60 10.41 -8.66
CA ASN A 146 -1.80 9.55 -7.82
C ASN A 146 -0.43 10.16 -7.49
N LEU A 147 0.23 10.79 -8.47
CA LEU A 147 1.51 11.47 -8.26
C LEU A 147 1.37 12.62 -7.24
N TYR A 148 0.36 13.48 -7.39
CA TYR A 148 0.14 14.58 -6.45
C TYR A 148 -0.22 14.08 -5.06
N LEU A 149 -1.08 13.06 -4.96
CA LEU A 149 -1.44 12.45 -3.68
C LEU A 149 -0.23 11.80 -3.01
N THR A 150 0.63 11.12 -3.76
CA THR A 150 1.85 10.50 -3.23
C THR A 150 2.81 11.55 -2.67
N ILE A 151 3.03 12.66 -3.40
CA ILE A 151 3.87 13.76 -2.92
C ILE A 151 3.26 14.40 -1.68
N PHE A 152 1.94 14.66 -1.69
CA PHE A 152 1.22 15.24 -0.56
C PHE A 152 1.33 14.36 0.68
N THR A 153 1.10 13.06 0.54
CA THR A 153 1.23 12.08 1.63
C THR A 153 2.67 12.04 2.16
N ALA A 154 3.67 11.99 1.28
CA ALA A 154 5.08 12.01 1.69
C ALA A 154 5.44 13.28 2.46
N THR A 155 4.91 14.43 2.04
CA THR A 155 5.12 15.72 2.74
C THR A 155 4.50 15.71 4.13
N ILE A 156 3.25 15.24 4.27
CA ILE A 156 2.59 15.10 5.58
C ILE A 156 3.41 14.17 6.49
N PHE A 157 3.87 13.03 5.98
CA PHE A 157 4.70 12.12 6.76
C PHE A 157 5.96 12.79 7.27
N LEU A 158 6.63 13.56 6.43
CA LEU A 158 7.86 14.26 6.80
C LEU A 158 7.59 15.28 7.89
N ILE A 159 6.52 16.07 7.77
CA ILE A 159 6.11 17.05 8.79
C ILE A 159 5.78 16.36 10.12
N VAL A 160 4.95 15.31 10.07
CA VAL A 160 4.55 14.57 11.27
C VAL A 160 5.77 13.90 11.91
N SER A 161 6.68 13.32 11.12
CA SER A 161 7.91 12.70 11.63
C SER A 161 8.81 13.70 12.34
N ILE A 162 8.99 14.90 11.77
CA ILE A 162 9.78 15.97 12.41
C ILE A 162 9.11 16.38 13.74
N PHE A 163 7.80 16.61 13.73
CA PHE A 163 7.07 17.00 14.93
C PHE A 163 7.13 15.92 16.01
N CYS A 164 6.91 14.66 15.66
CA CYS A 164 7.03 13.55 16.59
C CYS A 164 8.44 13.39 17.14
N PHE A 165 9.47 13.61 16.32
CA PHE A 165 10.86 13.53 16.76
C PHE A 165 11.20 14.61 17.80
N THR A 166 10.65 15.81 17.67
CA THR A 166 10.86 16.90 18.66
C THR A 166 10.17 16.66 19.99
N GLN A 167 9.12 15.82 20.00
CA GLN A 167 8.36 15.46 21.21
C GLN A 167 8.72 14.07 21.75
N ALA A 168 9.66 13.37 21.09
CA ALA A 168 10.00 12.01 21.45
C ALA A 168 10.77 11.96 22.77
N ASP A 169 10.20 11.29 23.78
CA ASP A 169 10.91 10.89 24.98
C ASP A 169 11.48 9.48 24.78
N PHE A 170 12.78 9.41 24.56
CA PHE A 170 13.50 8.16 24.29
C PHE A 170 13.50 7.20 25.50
N ASN A 171 13.19 7.68 26.71
CA ASN A 171 13.06 6.83 27.88
C ASN A 171 11.83 5.91 27.82
N ASN A 172 10.84 6.29 27.00
CA ASN A 172 9.62 5.50 26.79
C ASN A 172 9.76 4.43 25.70
N LEU A 173 10.95 4.27 25.08
CA LEU A 173 11.19 3.23 24.10
C LEU A 173 11.21 1.85 24.78
N THR A 174 10.12 1.12 24.69
CA THR A 174 10.06 -0.28 25.13
C THR A 174 10.88 -1.14 24.18
N ILE A 175 12.05 -1.58 24.66
CA ILE A 175 12.93 -2.50 23.93
C ILE A 175 12.36 -3.90 23.90
N VAL A 176 11.55 -4.26 24.92
CA VAL A 176 10.95 -5.58 25.12
C VAL A 176 9.44 -5.47 24.96
N PRO A 177 8.77 -6.46 24.35
CA PRO A 177 7.31 -6.47 24.23
C PRO A 177 6.66 -6.43 25.62
N THR A 178 5.71 -5.52 25.79
CA THR A 178 4.99 -5.31 27.06
C THR A 178 3.88 -6.33 27.29
N GLU A 179 3.50 -7.08 26.27
CA GLU A 179 2.51 -8.15 26.36
C GLU A 179 3.07 -9.41 25.72
N SER A 180 2.93 -10.57 26.42
CA SER A 180 3.18 -11.88 25.83
C SER A 180 2.20 -12.12 24.68
N PHE A 181 2.74 -12.45 23.53
CA PHE A 181 1.98 -12.88 22.34
C PHE A 181 1.36 -14.28 22.60
N PHE A 182 0.37 -14.40 23.48
CA PHE A 182 -0.51 -15.58 23.58
C PHE A 182 -1.89 -15.13 24.07
#